data_523d7f64d51ae52de0d99c5741debe2b
#
_entry.id   523d7f64d51ae52de0d99c5741debe2b
#
_cell.length_a   1.000
_cell.length_b   1.000
_cell.length_c   1.000
_cell.angle_alpha   90.00
_cell.angle_beta   90.00
_cell.angle_gamma   90.00
#
_symmetry.space_group_name_H-M   'P 1'
#
loop_
_entity.id
_entity.type
_entity.pdbx_description
1 polymer ?
#
loop_
_entity_poly.entity_id
_entity_poly.type
_entity_poly.pdbx_seq_one_letter_code
_entity_poly.pdbx_strand_id
1 'polypeptide(L)'
;AGYHSKARLLRYADEDRVTVYSLRGVRDYFYGYMMPSTGEMTTFALQAMPPGFVLRLPRRQNPHHLPPHRDYPKLTRVFHEYRHWLDILGVSDVGALNEVVESGRERQTILVAEALHEKNISDIADDLVRDKERIRLVLVAGPSSSGKTTFSRRLAIQLMVNGLRPYALGLDDYFVDREQTPRDELGEYDYEALEAINLDLLNEQLLSLLAGETVRLARYDFQTGRSTLGEPVRLPEDTTLIVEGIHGMNPALVERLPDERVYRVYVSALTQLNIDHHNRIPTTDTRLLRRMVRDAQYRGYSAADTIQ
;
A
#
# COMPACT_ATOMS: atom_id res chain seq x y z
N ALA A 1 -21.69 24.52 12.34
CA ALA A 1 -20.46 24.34 11.59
C ALA A 1 -20.11 22.84 11.58
N GLY A 2 -19.75 22.26 10.46
CA GLY A 2 -19.25 20.87 10.38
C GLY A 2 -20.02 19.90 9.50
N TYR A 3 -21.21 20.25 9.05
CA TYR A 3 -22.03 19.34 8.25
C TYR A 3 -21.97 19.57 6.73
N HIS A 4 -21.10 20.47 6.26
CA HIS A 4 -21.01 20.81 4.82
C HIS A 4 -20.61 19.59 3.97
N SER A 5 -19.65 18.79 4.41
CA SER A 5 -19.24 17.57 3.68
C SER A 5 -20.37 16.55 3.57
N LYS A 6 -21.13 16.36 4.66
CA LYS A 6 -22.27 15.45 4.69
C LYS A 6 -23.44 15.96 3.84
N ALA A 7 -23.77 17.25 3.94
CA ALA A 7 -24.81 17.87 3.13
C ALA A 7 -24.49 17.82 1.64
N ARG A 8 -23.21 18.00 1.27
CA ARG A 8 -22.70 17.88 -0.08
C ARG A 8 -22.82 16.44 -0.60
N LEU A 9 -22.44 15.46 0.21
CA LEU A 9 -22.56 14.05 -0.13
C LEU A 9 -24.00 13.63 -0.35
N LEU A 10 -24.91 14.07 0.51
CA LEU A 10 -26.35 13.73 0.43
C LEU A 10 -27.06 14.25 -0.83
N ARG A 11 -26.50 15.21 -1.56
CA ARG A 11 -27.05 15.62 -2.87
C ARG A 11 -26.95 14.51 -3.92
N TYR A 12 -26.03 13.56 -3.71
CA TYR A 12 -25.75 12.45 -4.63
C TYR A 12 -26.27 11.10 -4.12
N ALA A 13 -26.98 11.11 -2.99
CA ALA A 13 -27.59 9.89 -2.45
C ALA A 13 -28.98 9.68 -3.06
N ASP A 14 -29.29 8.44 -3.45
CA ASP A 14 -30.62 8.06 -3.96
C ASP A 14 -31.64 7.86 -2.82
N GLU A 15 -31.27 8.17 -1.58
CA GLU A 15 -32.09 7.95 -0.40
C GLU A 15 -32.90 9.21 -0.04
N ASP A 16 -34.22 9.08 0.04
CA ASP A 16 -35.11 10.15 0.46
C ASP A 16 -35.02 10.47 1.97
N ARG A 17 -34.41 9.60 2.76
CA ARG A 17 -34.34 9.71 4.22
C ARG A 17 -33.00 9.28 4.76
N VAL A 18 -32.53 9.99 5.77
CA VAL A 18 -31.28 9.69 6.48
C VAL A 18 -31.58 9.52 7.97
N THR A 19 -31.08 8.47 8.59
CA THR A 19 -31.19 8.27 10.04
C THR A 19 -30.20 9.20 10.75
N VAL A 20 -30.74 10.11 11.56
CA VAL A 20 -29.96 11.04 12.35
C VAL A 20 -29.96 10.61 13.82
N TYR A 21 -28.78 10.47 14.38
CA TYR A 21 -28.59 10.19 15.80
C TYR A 21 -28.41 11.49 16.57
N SER A 22 -28.93 11.53 17.80
CA SER A 22 -28.77 12.69 18.70
C SER A 22 -28.16 12.24 20.02
N LEU A 23 -27.06 12.88 20.41
CA LEU A 23 -26.38 12.65 21.68
C LEU A 23 -26.07 13.99 22.35
N ARG A 24 -26.65 14.25 23.52
CA ARG A 24 -26.43 15.48 24.28
C ARG A 24 -26.56 16.77 23.45
N GLY A 25 -27.53 16.81 22.53
CA GLY A 25 -27.78 17.97 21.66
C GLY A 25 -26.92 18.00 20.39
N VAL A 26 -25.91 17.18 20.25
CA VAL A 26 -25.16 17.00 19.01
C VAL A 26 -25.94 16.03 18.12
N ARG A 27 -26.21 16.43 16.89
CA ARG A 27 -26.91 15.61 15.90
C ARG A 27 -25.95 15.29 14.76
N ASP A 28 -25.94 14.03 14.36
CA ASP A 28 -25.15 13.58 13.22
C ASP A 28 -25.73 12.29 12.63
N TYR A 29 -25.32 11.89 11.43
CA TYR A 29 -25.62 10.59 10.89
C TYR A 29 -24.31 9.78 10.70
N PHE A 30 -24.42 8.45 10.83
CA PHE A 30 -23.31 7.52 10.69
C PHE A 30 -23.77 6.32 9.86
N TYR A 31 -22.81 5.69 9.19
CA TYR A 31 -23.03 4.47 8.45
C TYR A 31 -22.99 3.28 9.41
N GLY A 32 -23.99 2.38 9.27
CA GLY A 32 -24.13 1.19 10.11
C GLY A 32 -24.85 1.43 11.43
N TYR A 33 -24.76 0.46 12.30
CA TYR A 33 -25.47 0.46 13.59
C TYR A 33 -24.69 1.20 14.66
N MET A 34 -25.39 1.97 15.46
CA MET A 34 -24.84 2.63 16.64
C MET A 34 -25.13 1.80 17.90
N MET A 35 -24.25 1.89 18.90
CA MET A 35 -24.47 1.31 20.22
C MET A 35 -25.69 1.99 20.88
N PRO A 36 -26.50 1.24 21.64
CA PRO A 36 -27.68 1.81 22.30
C PRO A 36 -27.36 2.89 23.33
N SER A 37 -26.17 2.80 23.93
CA SER A 37 -25.72 3.73 24.97
C SER A 37 -24.21 3.91 24.90
N THR A 38 -23.74 5.12 25.22
CA THR A 38 -22.32 5.41 25.43
C THR A 38 -21.72 4.65 26.62
N GLY A 39 -22.55 4.18 27.53
CA GLY A 39 -22.13 3.33 28.65
C GLY A 39 -21.53 1.98 28.23
N GLU A 40 -21.84 1.52 27.01
CA GLU A 40 -21.25 0.32 26.42
C GLU A 40 -19.77 0.52 26.02
N MET A 41 -19.37 1.77 25.79
CA MET A 41 -18.03 2.14 25.35
C MET A 41 -17.11 2.39 26.55
N THR A 42 -16.77 1.34 27.28
CA THR A 42 -16.01 1.43 28.55
C THR A 42 -14.49 1.44 28.35
N THR A 43 -14.00 0.93 27.23
CA THR A 43 -12.57 0.72 27.00
C THR A 43 -12.09 1.54 25.79
N PHE A 44 -11.54 2.71 26.02
CA PHE A 44 -10.88 3.54 25.00
C PHE A 44 -9.86 4.47 25.66
N ALA A 45 -8.97 5.07 24.86
CA ALA A 45 -8.12 6.17 25.30
C ALA A 45 -7.96 7.22 24.21
N LEU A 46 -7.80 8.46 24.63
CA LEU A 46 -7.42 9.58 23.76
C LEU A 46 -5.97 9.97 24.03
N GLN A 47 -5.23 10.17 22.98
CA GLN A 47 -3.84 10.60 23.07
C GLN A 47 -3.61 11.80 22.17
N ALA A 48 -3.04 12.86 22.72
CA ALA A 48 -2.68 14.04 21.93
C ALA A 48 -1.61 13.67 20.88
N MET A 49 -1.86 14.09 19.65
CA MET A 49 -0.96 13.96 18.51
C MET A 49 -1.15 15.21 17.62
N PRO A 50 -0.37 16.26 17.83
CA PRO A 50 -0.55 17.49 17.07
C PRO A 50 -0.54 17.26 15.54
N PRO A 51 -1.44 17.92 14.79
CA PRO A 51 -2.44 18.90 15.21
C PRO A 51 -3.78 18.33 15.69
N GLY A 52 -3.86 17.06 16.08
CA GLY A 52 -5.08 16.38 16.50
C GLY A 52 -4.87 15.44 17.67
N PHE A 53 -5.53 14.29 17.58
CA PHE A 53 -5.42 13.22 18.58
C PHE A 53 -5.64 11.85 17.94
N VAL A 54 -5.17 10.81 18.62
CA VAL A 54 -5.44 9.41 18.31
C VAL A 54 -6.50 8.88 19.27
N LEU A 55 -7.61 8.37 18.72
CA LEU A 55 -8.57 7.57 19.45
C LEU A 55 -8.12 6.10 19.41
N ARG A 56 -7.78 5.57 20.57
CA ARG A 56 -7.35 4.16 20.72
C ARG A 56 -8.53 3.31 21.14
N LEU A 57 -8.75 2.23 20.43
CA LEU A 57 -9.83 1.28 20.68
C LEU A 57 -9.26 -0.11 20.95
N PRO A 58 -9.96 -0.97 21.69
CA PRO A 58 -9.58 -2.36 21.90
C PRO A 58 -9.70 -3.14 20.58
N ARG A 59 -9.00 -4.26 20.48
CA ARG A 59 -9.16 -5.21 19.37
C ARG A 59 -10.43 -6.04 19.58
N ARG A 60 -11.06 -6.43 18.46
CA ARG A 60 -12.29 -7.26 18.48
C ARG A 60 -12.10 -8.56 19.30
N GLN A 61 -10.92 -9.18 19.21
CA GLN A 61 -10.60 -10.41 19.93
C GLN A 61 -10.40 -10.19 21.43
N ASN A 62 -10.12 -8.94 21.87
CA ASN A 62 -9.94 -8.59 23.28
C ASN A 62 -10.55 -7.22 23.59
N PRO A 63 -11.90 -7.14 23.70
CA PRO A 63 -12.63 -5.87 23.77
C PRO A 63 -12.44 -5.10 25.09
N HIS A 64 -11.85 -5.72 26.09
CA HIS A 64 -11.61 -5.12 27.42
C HIS A 64 -10.15 -4.67 27.63
N HIS A 65 -9.30 -4.81 26.61
CA HIS A 65 -7.89 -4.46 26.73
C HIS A 65 -7.43 -3.53 25.61
N LEU A 66 -6.83 -2.40 25.98
CA LEU A 66 -6.17 -1.52 25.02
C LEU A 66 -4.76 -2.02 24.73
N PRO A 67 -4.40 -2.26 23.46
CA PRO A 67 -3.02 -2.59 23.13
C PRO A 67 -2.08 -1.45 23.57
N PRO A 68 -0.80 -1.72 23.88
CA PRO A 68 0.15 -0.68 24.24
C PRO A 68 0.26 0.36 23.12
N HIS A 69 0.48 1.61 23.53
CA HIS A 69 0.71 2.67 22.56
C HIS A 69 2.03 2.45 21.84
N ARG A 70 2.01 2.69 20.53
CA ARG A 70 3.19 2.73 19.67
C ARG A 70 3.11 3.97 18.78
N ASP A 71 4.19 4.73 18.77
CA ASP A 71 4.31 5.84 17.82
C ASP A 71 4.72 5.34 16.45
N TYR A 72 4.06 5.87 15.43
CA TYR A 72 4.35 5.59 14.03
C TYR A 72 4.62 6.89 13.26
N PRO A 73 5.78 7.55 13.50
CA PRO A 73 6.02 8.90 12.95
C PRO A 73 6.03 8.92 11.41
N LYS A 74 6.52 7.86 10.76
CA LYS A 74 6.46 7.75 9.30
C LYS A 74 5.02 7.67 8.79
N LEU A 75 4.17 6.91 9.45
CA LEU A 75 2.75 6.78 9.10
C LEU A 75 2.01 8.11 9.31
N THR A 76 2.24 8.78 10.42
CA THR A 76 1.68 10.11 10.72
C THR A 76 2.06 11.11 9.64
N ARG A 77 3.34 11.13 9.22
CA ARG A 77 3.82 12.00 8.13
C ARG A 77 3.09 11.73 6.83
N VAL A 78 2.88 10.47 6.45
CA VAL A 78 2.14 10.10 5.23
C VAL A 78 0.70 10.62 5.26
N PHE A 79 0.00 10.56 6.40
CA PHE A 79 -1.35 11.11 6.53
C PHE A 79 -1.37 12.65 6.38
N HIS A 80 -0.39 13.35 6.95
CA HIS A 80 -0.28 14.81 6.80
C HIS A 80 0.02 15.21 5.36
N GLU A 81 0.94 14.53 4.70
CA GLU A 81 1.29 14.74 3.31
C GLU A 81 0.10 14.51 2.38
N TYR A 82 -0.63 13.42 2.59
CA TYR A 82 -1.83 13.12 1.81
C TYR A 82 -2.93 14.17 2.02
N ARG A 83 -3.14 14.62 3.24
CA ARG A 83 -4.08 15.72 3.50
C ARG A 83 -3.69 16.99 2.74
N HIS A 84 -2.40 17.35 2.76
CA HIS A 84 -1.91 18.48 1.97
C HIS A 84 -2.16 18.32 0.47
N TRP A 85 -2.01 17.09 -0.07
CA TRP A 85 -2.35 16.81 -1.45
C TRP A 85 -3.84 17.00 -1.75
N LEU A 86 -4.72 16.55 -0.86
CA LEU A 86 -6.16 16.78 -1.00
C LEU A 86 -6.52 18.27 -0.98
N ASP A 87 -5.84 19.06 -0.15
CA ASP A 87 -5.99 20.51 -0.11
C ASP A 87 -5.57 21.17 -1.44
N ILE A 88 -4.44 20.75 -2.02
CA ILE A 88 -3.98 21.22 -3.35
C ILE A 88 -5.00 20.87 -4.43
N LEU A 89 -5.55 19.66 -4.40
CA LEU A 89 -6.55 19.20 -5.37
C LEU A 89 -7.91 19.86 -5.19
N GLY A 90 -8.17 20.46 -4.02
CA GLY A 90 -9.50 20.96 -3.64
C GLY A 90 -10.54 19.86 -3.46
N VAL A 91 -10.09 18.61 -3.17
CA VAL A 91 -10.92 17.41 -3.05
C VAL A 91 -10.75 16.82 -1.66
N SER A 92 -11.48 17.33 -0.68
CA SER A 92 -11.37 16.90 0.72
C SER A 92 -12.13 15.61 1.04
N ASP A 93 -13.16 15.30 0.25
CA ASP A 93 -14.09 14.19 0.47
C ASP A 93 -14.81 13.79 -0.83
N VAL A 94 -15.58 12.70 -0.77
CA VAL A 94 -16.32 12.18 -1.93
C VAL A 94 -17.30 13.20 -2.50
N GLY A 95 -17.96 14.01 -1.64
CA GLY A 95 -18.85 15.07 -2.10
C GLY A 95 -18.11 16.13 -2.94
N ALA A 96 -16.88 16.49 -2.55
CA ALA A 96 -16.03 17.40 -3.32
C ALA A 96 -15.58 16.77 -4.64
N LEU A 97 -15.28 15.46 -4.64
CA LEU A 97 -14.95 14.74 -5.87
C LEU A 97 -16.12 14.73 -6.85
N ASN A 98 -17.34 14.50 -6.37
CA ASN A 98 -18.53 14.55 -7.20
C ASN A 98 -18.75 15.93 -7.83
N GLU A 99 -18.53 17.02 -7.07
CA GLU A 99 -18.58 18.39 -7.60
C GLU A 99 -17.50 18.64 -8.67
N VAL A 100 -16.32 18.06 -8.55
CA VAL A 100 -15.27 18.09 -9.59
C VAL A 100 -15.75 17.43 -10.87
N VAL A 101 -16.37 16.23 -10.76
CA VAL A 101 -16.91 15.49 -11.92
C VAL A 101 -18.04 16.28 -12.58
N GLU A 102 -19.01 16.79 -11.81
CA GLU A 102 -20.11 17.61 -12.35
C GLU A 102 -19.63 18.87 -13.06
N SER A 103 -18.54 19.49 -12.58
CA SER A 103 -17.97 20.69 -13.19
C SER A 103 -17.04 20.40 -14.38
N GLY A 104 -16.89 19.13 -14.80
CA GLY A 104 -16.03 18.72 -15.91
C GLY A 104 -14.52 18.93 -15.68
N ARG A 105 -14.08 18.98 -14.40
CA ARG A 105 -12.67 19.20 -14.02
C ARG A 105 -11.93 17.90 -13.66
N GLU A 106 -12.55 16.75 -13.82
CA GLU A 106 -12.00 15.44 -13.46
C GLU A 106 -10.66 15.17 -14.13
N ARG A 107 -10.53 15.50 -15.43
CA ARG A 107 -9.28 15.30 -16.17
C ARG A 107 -8.12 16.12 -15.57
N GLN A 108 -8.37 17.39 -15.26
CA GLN A 108 -7.34 18.24 -14.64
C GLN A 108 -6.95 17.71 -13.27
N THR A 109 -7.93 17.29 -12.47
CA THR A 109 -7.70 16.75 -11.12
C THR A 109 -6.87 15.47 -11.17
N ILE A 110 -7.14 14.56 -12.13
CA ILE A 110 -6.34 13.36 -12.36
C ILE A 110 -4.91 13.72 -12.71
N LEU A 111 -4.68 14.65 -13.65
CA LEU A 111 -3.34 15.05 -14.06
C LEU A 111 -2.54 15.66 -12.89
N VAL A 112 -3.17 16.47 -12.04
CA VAL A 112 -2.50 17.03 -10.85
C VAL A 112 -2.19 15.93 -9.83
N ALA A 113 -3.13 15.00 -9.60
CA ALA A 113 -2.91 13.87 -8.70
C ALA A 113 -1.74 12.97 -9.18
N GLU A 114 -1.68 12.69 -10.48
CA GLU A 114 -0.56 11.92 -11.07
C GLU A 114 0.76 12.67 -10.97
N ALA A 115 0.78 13.99 -11.20
CA ALA A 115 1.98 14.81 -11.08
C ALA A 115 2.50 14.85 -9.62
N LEU A 116 1.61 14.95 -8.62
CA LEU A 116 1.96 14.87 -7.21
C LEU A 116 2.58 13.49 -6.87
N HIS A 117 1.99 12.42 -7.37
CA HIS A 117 2.52 11.07 -7.18
C HIS A 117 3.89 10.90 -7.85
N GLU A 118 4.05 11.36 -9.08
CA GLU A 118 5.32 11.30 -9.81
C GLU A 118 6.43 12.10 -9.12
N LYS A 119 6.09 13.28 -8.59
CA LYS A 119 7.02 14.09 -7.80
C LYS A 119 7.55 13.31 -6.58
N ASN A 120 6.68 12.60 -5.86
CA ASN A 120 7.08 11.80 -4.72
C ASN A 120 8.02 10.64 -5.12
N ILE A 121 7.79 10.02 -6.27
CA ILE A 121 8.69 8.98 -6.81
C ILE A 121 10.05 9.59 -7.19
N SER A 122 10.04 10.78 -7.80
CA SER A 122 11.27 11.51 -8.13
C SER A 122 12.09 11.87 -6.88
N ASP A 123 11.43 12.34 -5.81
CA ASP A 123 12.09 12.65 -4.54
C ASP A 123 12.78 11.39 -3.94
N ILE A 124 12.13 10.22 -4.05
CA ILE A 124 12.74 8.94 -3.64
C ILE A 124 13.94 8.59 -4.53
N ALA A 125 13.86 8.81 -5.84
CA ALA A 125 14.97 8.57 -6.75
C ALA A 125 16.15 9.49 -6.43
N ASP A 126 15.90 10.76 -6.11
CA ASP A 126 16.94 11.72 -5.71
C ASP A 126 17.62 11.32 -4.40
N ASP A 127 16.88 10.76 -3.44
CA ASP A 127 17.44 10.19 -2.20
C ASP A 127 18.38 9.01 -2.52
N LEU A 128 17.97 8.12 -3.41
CA LEU A 128 18.77 6.96 -3.83
C LEU A 128 20.03 7.38 -4.58
N VAL A 129 19.95 8.40 -5.43
CA VAL A 129 21.12 8.95 -6.15
C VAL A 129 22.12 9.56 -5.19
N ARG A 130 21.64 10.27 -4.17
CA ARG A 130 22.50 10.90 -3.14
C ARG A 130 23.27 9.86 -2.35
N ASP A 131 22.69 8.69 -2.13
CA ASP A 131 23.24 7.59 -1.35
C ASP A 131 23.73 6.39 -2.20
N LYS A 132 23.92 6.56 -3.51
CA LYS A 132 24.19 5.48 -4.48
C LYS A 132 25.42 4.62 -4.16
N GLU A 133 26.43 5.19 -3.53
CA GLU A 133 27.65 4.44 -3.13
C GLU A 133 27.36 3.45 -2.00
N ARG A 134 26.32 3.72 -1.20
CA ARG A 134 25.92 2.92 -0.06
C ARG A 134 24.72 2.00 -0.39
N ILE A 135 23.70 2.57 -1.05
CA ILE A 135 22.42 1.88 -1.32
C ILE A 135 22.40 1.41 -2.77
N ARG A 136 22.41 0.09 -2.95
CA ARG A 136 22.28 -0.55 -4.27
C ARG A 136 21.12 -1.54 -4.34
N LEU A 137 20.39 -1.74 -3.24
CA LEU A 137 19.21 -2.57 -3.17
C LEU A 137 18.02 -1.78 -2.67
N VAL A 138 16.94 -1.76 -3.45
CA VAL A 138 15.65 -1.17 -3.11
C VAL A 138 14.62 -2.28 -2.97
N LEU A 139 14.01 -2.42 -1.80
CA LEU A 139 12.92 -3.35 -1.55
C LEU A 139 11.58 -2.60 -1.62
N VAL A 140 10.72 -3.01 -2.54
CA VAL A 140 9.39 -2.42 -2.73
C VAL A 140 8.35 -3.39 -2.18
N ALA A 141 7.83 -3.07 -1.01
CA ALA A 141 6.84 -3.87 -0.31
C ALA A 141 5.43 -3.29 -0.43
N GLY A 142 4.44 -4.11 -0.16
CA GLY A 142 3.05 -3.69 -0.06
C GLY A 142 2.09 -4.83 -0.35
N PRO A 143 0.83 -4.72 0.08
CA PRO A 143 -0.15 -5.79 -0.10
C PRO A 143 -0.53 -5.95 -1.57
N SER A 144 -1.22 -7.04 -1.89
CA SER A 144 -1.75 -7.26 -3.24
C SER A 144 -2.62 -6.08 -3.69
N SER A 145 -2.54 -5.72 -4.97
CA SER A 145 -3.25 -4.58 -5.59
C SER A 145 -2.93 -3.20 -4.99
N SER A 146 -1.82 -3.05 -4.27
CA SER A 146 -1.36 -1.74 -3.78
C SER A 146 -0.72 -0.87 -4.87
N GLY A 147 -0.20 -1.48 -5.94
CA GLY A 147 0.48 -0.78 -7.04
C GLY A 147 2.00 -0.91 -7.02
N LYS A 148 2.56 -1.90 -6.30
CA LYS A 148 4.02 -2.15 -6.24
C LYS A 148 4.70 -2.15 -7.61
N THR A 149 4.22 -2.98 -8.54
CA THR A 149 4.80 -3.12 -9.88
C THR A 149 4.77 -1.81 -10.66
N THR A 150 3.68 -1.04 -10.58
CA THR A 150 3.59 0.28 -11.22
C THR A 150 4.59 1.25 -10.59
N PHE A 151 4.68 1.27 -9.27
CA PHE A 151 5.64 2.09 -8.54
C PHE A 151 7.08 1.73 -8.90
N SER A 152 7.44 0.45 -8.89
CA SER A 152 8.79 -0.04 -9.21
C SER A 152 9.21 0.35 -10.64
N ARG A 153 8.30 0.25 -11.60
CA ARG A 153 8.55 0.67 -12.99
C ARG A 153 8.77 2.18 -13.11
N ARG A 154 7.94 2.99 -12.43
CA ARG A 154 8.10 4.45 -12.41
C ARG A 154 9.39 4.87 -11.71
N LEU A 155 9.71 4.24 -10.57
CA LEU A 155 10.98 4.46 -9.88
C LEU A 155 12.18 4.12 -10.76
N ALA A 156 12.12 3.00 -11.48
CA ALA A 156 13.17 2.64 -12.45
C ALA A 156 13.36 3.72 -13.51
N ILE A 157 12.29 4.30 -14.03
CA ILE A 157 12.39 5.42 -15.00
C ILE A 157 13.06 6.64 -14.36
N GLN A 158 12.70 7.02 -13.14
CA GLN A 158 13.30 8.15 -12.44
C GLN A 158 14.78 7.91 -12.12
N LEU A 159 15.18 6.68 -11.78
CA LEU A 159 16.59 6.32 -11.60
C LEU A 159 17.37 6.44 -12.92
N MET A 160 16.79 5.99 -14.05
CA MET A 160 17.41 6.16 -15.38
C MET A 160 17.56 7.62 -15.78
N VAL A 161 16.58 8.47 -15.49
CA VAL A 161 16.67 9.94 -15.69
C VAL A 161 17.85 10.53 -14.93
N ASN A 162 18.14 9.99 -13.75
CA ASN A 162 19.26 10.39 -12.90
C ASN A 162 20.59 9.65 -13.23
N GLY A 163 20.64 8.90 -14.34
CA GLY A 163 21.85 8.23 -14.81
C GLY A 163 22.19 6.91 -14.12
N LEU A 164 21.30 6.38 -13.27
CA LEU A 164 21.46 5.05 -12.67
C LEU A 164 20.91 3.95 -13.58
N ARG A 165 21.34 2.72 -13.34
CA ARG A 165 20.89 1.53 -14.08
C ARG A 165 20.04 0.64 -13.18
N PRO A 166 18.70 0.79 -13.18
CA PRO A 166 17.83 -0.07 -12.40
C PRO A 166 17.71 -1.46 -13.04
N TYR A 167 17.65 -2.49 -12.19
CA TYR A 167 17.30 -3.84 -12.59
C TYR A 167 16.22 -4.38 -11.66
N ALA A 168 15.08 -4.76 -12.24
CA ALA A 168 13.90 -5.18 -11.49
C ALA A 168 13.86 -6.71 -11.31
N LEU A 169 13.57 -7.16 -10.09
CA LEU A 169 13.36 -8.55 -9.70
C LEU A 169 12.02 -8.68 -8.97
N GLY A 170 11.24 -9.70 -9.30
CA GLY A 170 10.05 -10.07 -8.56
C GLY A 170 10.35 -11.13 -7.50
N LEU A 171 9.87 -10.97 -6.27
CA LEU A 171 9.97 -12.03 -5.27
C LEU A 171 9.18 -13.29 -5.67
N ASP A 172 8.15 -13.12 -6.48
CA ASP A 172 7.33 -14.23 -6.97
C ASP A 172 8.13 -15.22 -7.85
N ASP A 173 9.26 -14.79 -8.43
CA ASP A 173 10.19 -15.66 -9.16
C ASP A 173 10.99 -16.59 -8.23
N TYR A 174 11.00 -16.32 -6.93
CA TYR A 174 11.76 -17.05 -5.93
C TYR A 174 10.92 -18.01 -5.09
N PHE A 175 9.67 -18.28 -5.47
CA PHE A 175 8.90 -19.32 -4.80
C PHE A 175 9.59 -20.67 -4.87
N VAL A 176 9.49 -21.42 -3.77
CA VAL A 176 9.86 -22.85 -3.76
C VAL A 176 8.91 -23.64 -4.65
N ASP A 177 9.27 -24.86 -5.03
CA ASP A 177 8.34 -25.74 -5.77
C ASP A 177 7.02 -25.86 -5.01
N ARG A 178 5.89 -25.93 -5.73
CA ARG A 178 4.54 -25.92 -5.15
C ARG A 178 4.36 -26.94 -4.04
N GLU A 179 4.96 -28.14 -4.21
CA GLU A 179 4.87 -29.22 -3.23
C GLU A 179 5.57 -28.87 -1.89
N GLN A 180 6.51 -27.92 -1.91
CA GLN A 180 7.26 -27.44 -0.74
C GLN A 180 6.63 -26.18 -0.12
N THR A 181 5.66 -25.56 -0.81
CA THR A 181 4.96 -24.38 -0.29
C THR A 181 4.23 -24.73 1.01
N PRO A 182 4.37 -23.91 2.08
CA PRO A 182 3.61 -24.09 3.31
C PRO A 182 2.10 -24.19 3.05
N ARG A 183 1.39 -24.80 4.00
CA ARG A 183 -0.08 -24.86 3.95
C ARG A 183 -0.66 -24.04 5.07
N ASP A 184 -1.78 -23.38 4.78
CA ASP A 184 -2.56 -22.63 5.76
C ASP A 184 -3.39 -23.56 6.68
N GLU A 185 -4.18 -22.95 7.58
CA GLU A 185 -5.06 -23.68 8.51
C GLU A 185 -6.15 -24.52 7.82
N LEU A 186 -6.47 -24.22 6.55
CA LEU A 186 -7.45 -24.93 5.73
C LEU A 186 -6.81 -26.05 4.88
N GLY A 187 -5.47 -26.15 4.90
CA GLY A 187 -4.71 -27.10 4.11
C GLY A 187 -4.40 -26.66 2.68
N GLU A 188 -4.73 -25.41 2.31
CA GLU A 188 -4.40 -24.81 1.03
C GLU A 188 -2.95 -24.29 1.00
N TYR A 189 -2.36 -24.15 -0.18
CA TYR A 189 -1.01 -23.59 -0.30
C TYR A 189 -0.96 -22.11 0.08
N ASP A 190 -0.15 -21.79 1.08
CA ASP A 190 0.03 -20.43 1.57
C ASP A 190 1.22 -19.75 0.86
N TYR A 191 0.96 -19.12 -0.26
CA TYR A 191 1.94 -18.28 -0.98
C TYR A 191 2.20 -16.92 -0.31
N GLU A 192 1.45 -16.57 0.73
CA GLU A 192 1.70 -15.36 1.52
C GLU A 192 2.67 -15.61 2.69
N ALA A 193 3.00 -16.86 3.00
CA ALA A 193 4.04 -17.20 3.97
C ALA A 193 5.43 -16.82 3.47
N LEU A 194 6.31 -16.38 4.38
CA LEU A 194 7.70 -16.06 4.03
C LEU A 194 8.45 -17.30 3.55
N GLU A 195 8.16 -18.44 4.13
CA GLU A 195 8.73 -19.74 3.84
C GLU A 195 8.35 -20.30 2.45
N ALA A 196 7.36 -19.67 1.79
CA ALA A 196 7.08 -19.94 0.39
C ALA A 196 8.19 -19.41 -0.55
N ILE A 197 9.06 -18.52 -0.05
CA ILE A 197 10.19 -17.97 -0.80
C ILE A 197 11.47 -18.73 -0.45
N ASN A 198 12.24 -19.11 -1.46
CA ASN A 198 13.59 -19.66 -1.29
C ASN A 198 14.57 -18.54 -0.89
N LEU A 199 14.61 -18.22 0.42
CA LEU A 199 15.41 -17.13 0.98
C LEU A 199 16.91 -17.33 0.78
N ASP A 200 17.40 -18.57 0.85
CA ASP A 200 18.81 -18.87 0.64
C ASP A 200 19.24 -18.53 -0.78
N LEU A 201 18.49 -19.01 -1.77
CA LEU A 201 18.75 -18.72 -3.18
C LEU A 201 18.63 -17.21 -3.48
N LEU A 202 17.61 -16.53 -2.92
CA LEU A 202 17.45 -15.09 -3.09
C LEU A 202 18.67 -14.34 -2.57
N ASN A 203 19.10 -14.61 -1.32
CA ASN A 203 20.22 -13.92 -0.71
C ASN A 203 21.54 -14.20 -1.43
N GLU A 204 21.80 -15.46 -1.84
CA GLU A 204 22.96 -15.84 -2.64
C GLU A 204 23.01 -15.04 -3.95
N GLN A 205 21.92 -15.06 -4.71
CA GLN A 205 21.84 -14.39 -6.01
C GLN A 205 21.95 -12.86 -5.88
N LEU A 206 21.33 -12.25 -4.87
CA LEU A 206 21.45 -10.82 -4.61
C LEU A 206 22.90 -10.41 -4.29
N LEU A 207 23.59 -11.19 -3.44
CA LEU A 207 25.00 -10.92 -3.10
C LEU A 207 25.91 -11.05 -4.33
N SER A 208 25.76 -12.12 -5.11
CA SER A 208 26.54 -12.32 -6.34
C SER A 208 26.28 -11.25 -7.40
N LEU A 209 25.03 -10.80 -7.59
CA LEU A 209 24.71 -9.69 -8.48
C LEU A 209 25.37 -8.38 -8.02
N LEU A 210 25.30 -8.09 -6.70
CA LEU A 210 25.92 -6.90 -6.13
C LEU A 210 27.45 -6.92 -6.20
N ALA A 211 28.04 -8.12 -6.25
CA ALA A 211 29.48 -8.33 -6.47
C ALA A 211 29.88 -8.28 -7.97
N GLY A 212 28.91 -8.09 -8.89
CA GLY A 212 29.18 -8.08 -10.34
C GLY A 212 29.45 -9.44 -10.96
N GLU A 213 29.06 -10.50 -10.27
CA GLU A 213 29.18 -11.88 -10.75
C GLU A 213 28.09 -12.22 -11.77
N THR A 214 28.32 -13.28 -12.54
CA THR A 214 27.32 -13.83 -13.46
C THR A 214 26.40 -14.81 -12.71
N VAL A 215 25.10 -14.53 -12.71
CA VAL A 215 24.09 -15.30 -11.96
C VAL A 215 22.99 -15.81 -12.90
N ARG A 216 22.52 -17.02 -12.70
CA ARG A 216 21.30 -17.53 -13.35
C ARG A 216 20.13 -17.31 -12.37
N LEU A 217 19.33 -16.29 -12.65
CA LEU A 217 18.23 -15.89 -11.76
C LEU A 217 17.13 -16.95 -11.68
N ALA A 218 16.52 -17.05 -10.51
CA ALA A 218 15.33 -17.88 -10.31
C ALA A 218 14.18 -17.45 -11.21
N ARG A 219 13.37 -18.40 -11.63
CA ARG A 219 12.13 -18.23 -12.37
C ARG A 219 11.10 -19.23 -11.88
N TYR A 220 9.94 -18.74 -11.51
CA TYR A 220 8.84 -19.58 -11.07
C TYR A 220 7.74 -19.65 -12.14
N ASP A 221 7.39 -20.87 -12.53
CA ASP A 221 6.27 -21.12 -13.44
C ASP A 221 5.00 -21.42 -12.63
N PHE A 222 4.06 -20.49 -12.64
CA PHE A 222 2.79 -20.61 -11.92
C PHE A 222 1.88 -21.72 -12.46
N GLN A 223 2.03 -22.11 -13.72
CA GLN A 223 1.22 -23.18 -14.31
C GLN A 223 1.69 -24.53 -13.80
N THR A 224 2.98 -24.81 -13.91
CA THR A 224 3.58 -26.07 -13.48
C THR A 224 3.86 -26.12 -11.97
N GLY A 225 4.00 -24.96 -11.33
CA GLY A 225 4.37 -24.84 -9.92
C GLY A 225 5.84 -25.21 -9.65
N ARG A 226 6.71 -24.99 -10.63
CA ARG A 226 8.14 -25.33 -10.55
C ARG A 226 9.03 -24.10 -10.58
N SER A 227 10.07 -24.13 -9.75
CA SER A 227 11.17 -23.17 -9.76
C SER A 227 12.28 -23.68 -10.70
N THR A 228 12.81 -22.80 -11.53
CA THR A 228 13.88 -23.09 -12.48
C THR A 228 14.90 -21.94 -12.47
N LEU A 229 16.05 -22.16 -13.11
CA LEU A 229 17.04 -21.09 -13.31
C LEU A 229 16.97 -20.58 -14.75
N GLY A 230 16.89 -19.27 -14.91
CA GLY A 230 16.88 -18.57 -16.20
C GLY A 230 18.23 -18.48 -16.87
N GLU A 231 18.35 -17.63 -17.89
CA GLU A 231 19.60 -17.35 -18.57
C GLU A 231 20.61 -16.62 -17.67
N PRO A 232 21.93 -16.78 -17.92
CA PRO A 232 22.96 -16.08 -17.17
C PRO A 232 22.82 -14.55 -17.33
N VAL A 233 22.85 -13.84 -16.23
CA VAL A 233 22.79 -12.36 -16.17
C VAL A 233 24.02 -11.85 -15.41
N ARG A 234 24.69 -10.85 -15.96
CA ARG A 234 25.73 -10.08 -15.28
C ARG A 234 25.37 -8.60 -15.32
N LEU A 235 25.36 -7.97 -14.19
CA LEU A 235 25.00 -6.57 -14.07
C LEU A 235 26.24 -5.68 -13.92
N PRO A 236 26.23 -4.46 -14.50
CA PRO A 236 27.25 -3.45 -14.22
C PRO A 236 27.32 -3.13 -12.72
N GLU A 237 28.51 -2.71 -12.27
CA GLU A 237 28.72 -2.38 -10.85
C GLU A 237 27.88 -1.21 -10.35
N ASP A 238 27.45 -0.31 -11.24
CA ASP A 238 26.59 0.83 -10.96
C ASP A 238 25.06 0.50 -10.99
N THR A 239 24.71 -0.78 -11.08
CA THR A 239 23.31 -1.21 -11.12
C THR A 239 22.65 -1.05 -9.75
N THR A 240 21.43 -0.49 -9.74
CA THR A 240 20.53 -0.48 -8.59
C THR A 240 19.50 -1.59 -8.74
N LEU A 241 19.50 -2.55 -7.83
CA LEU A 241 18.49 -3.62 -7.80
C LEU A 241 17.19 -3.13 -7.20
N ILE A 242 16.06 -3.40 -7.84
CA ILE A 242 14.72 -3.13 -7.33
C ILE A 242 14.01 -4.47 -7.18
N VAL A 243 13.79 -4.90 -5.94
CA VAL A 243 13.12 -6.17 -5.63
C VAL A 243 11.72 -5.87 -5.11
N GLU A 244 10.69 -6.36 -5.80
CA GLU A 244 9.30 -6.15 -5.41
C GLU A 244 8.64 -7.42 -4.88
N GLY A 245 7.84 -7.28 -3.81
CA GLY A 245 7.02 -8.36 -3.28
C GLY A 245 6.34 -7.99 -1.97
N ILE A 246 5.52 -8.88 -1.45
CA ILE A 246 4.77 -8.61 -0.20
C ILE A 246 5.68 -8.57 1.02
N HIS A 247 6.82 -9.27 1.01
CA HIS A 247 7.74 -9.42 2.12
C HIS A 247 8.86 -8.37 2.20
N GLY A 248 8.93 -7.39 1.29
CA GLY A 248 10.04 -6.43 1.21
C GLY A 248 10.30 -5.62 2.50
N MET A 249 9.33 -5.56 3.44
CA MET A 249 9.53 -4.94 4.76
C MET A 249 10.01 -5.93 5.84
N ASN A 250 10.03 -7.23 5.56
CA ASN A 250 10.49 -8.23 6.53
C ASN A 250 12.03 -8.23 6.57
N PRO A 251 12.66 -7.98 7.73
CA PRO A 251 14.13 -8.00 7.85
C PRO A 251 14.74 -9.36 7.48
N ALA A 252 14.03 -10.47 7.73
CA ALA A 252 14.50 -11.81 7.41
C ALA A 252 14.61 -12.09 5.91
N LEU A 253 14.01 -11.24 5.04
CA LEU A 253 14.07 -11.43 3.59
C LEU A 253 15.50 -11.32 3.04
N VAL A 254 16.31 -10.40 3.59
CA VAL A 254 17.68 -10.09 3.12
C VAL A 254 18.64 -10.00 4.30
N GLU A 255 18.58 -10.97 5.21
CA GLU A 255 19.37 -10.98 6.45
C GLU A 255 20.89 -10.99 6.25
N ARG A 256 21.37 -11.43 5.08
CA ARG A 256 22.80 -11.46 4.73
C ARG A 256 23.32 -10.11 4.24
N LEU A 257 22.44 -9.11 4.08
CA LEU A 257 22.80 -7.76 3.67
C LEU A 257 22.65 -6.79 4.86
N PRO A 258 23.62 -5.90 5.10
CA PRO A 258 23.49 -4.87 6.12
C PRO A 258 22.31 -3.94 5.82
N ASP A 259 21.50 -3.64 6.85
CA ASP A 259 20.29 -2.81 6.71
C ASP A 259 20.57 -1.41 6.12
N GLU A 260 21.73 -0.85 6.42
CA GLU A 260 22.17 0.45 5.89
C GLU A 260 22.44 0.44 4.37
N ARG A 261 22.55 -0.73 3.74
CA ARG A 261 22.69 -0.89 2.28
C ARG A 261 21.36 -1.10 1.57
N VAL A 262 20.26 -1.18 2.32
CA VAL A 262 18.93 -1.50 1.79
C VAL A 262 17.99 -0.32 1.98
N TYR A 263 17.39 0.15 0.91
CA TYR A 263 16.32 1.15 0.96
C TYR A 263 14.96 0.46 0.86
N ARG A 264 14.08 0.70 1.84
CA ARG A 264 12.76 0.05 1.87
C ARG A 264 11.66 1.05 1.59
N VAL A 265 10.79 0.71 0.63
CA VAL A 265 9.59 1.48 0.28
C VAL A 265 8.37 0.63 0.53
N TYR A 266 7.41 1.17 1.27
CA TYR A 266 6.11 0.52 1.45
C TYR A 266 5.05 1.21 0.61
N VAL A 267 4.53 0.50 -0.39
CA VAL A 267 3.47 0.98 -1.29
C VAL A 267 2.13 0.46 -0.82
N SER A 268 1.26 1.36 -0.42
CA SER A 268 -0.06 1.00 0.09
C SER A 268 -1.13 1.98 -0.38
N ALA A 269 -2.33 1.47 -0.61
CA ALA A 269 -3.54 2.26 -0.74
C ALA A 269 -4.09 2.67 0.65
N LEU A 270 -3.21 3.04 1.59
CA LEU A 270 -3.57 3.34 2.98
C LEU A 270 -4.29 4.67 3.13
N THR A 271 -3.82 5.69 2.41
CA THR A 271 -4.42 7.01 2.43
C THR A 271 -5.52 7.07 1.38
N GLN A 272 -6.76 7.12 1.85
CA GLN A 272 -7.94 7.12 1.00
C GLN A 272 -8.70 8.43 1.14
N LEU A 273 -9.45 8.78 0.09
CA LEU A 273 -10.41 9.87 0.17
C LEU A 273 -11.44 9.55 1.28
N ASN A 274 -11.77 10.54 2.08
CA ASN A 274 -12.81 10.40 3.08
C ASN A 274 -14.19 10.45 2.40
N ILE A 275 -15.13 9.69 2.93
CA ILE A 275 -16.54 9.81 2.51
C ILE A 275 -17.05 11.19 2.92
N ASP A 276 -16.78 11.56 4.18
CA ASP A 276 -17.03 12.88 4.77
C ASP A 276 -15.97 13.15 5.86
N HIS A 277 -16.12 14.24 6.64
CA HIS A 277 -15.15 14.61 7.68
C HIS A 277 -14.99 13.57 8.82
N HIS A 278 -15.93 12.65 8.99
CA HIS A 278 -15.92 11.66 10.06
C HIS A 278 -15.75 10.22 9.57
N ASN A 279 -16.07 9.98 8.28
CA ASN A 279 -16.09 8.64 7.72
C ASN A 279 -15.04 8.49 6.62
N ARG A 280 -14.18 7.51 6.80
CA ARG A 280 -13.11 7.18 5.85
C ARG A 280 -13.48 5.94 5.06
N ILE A 281 -13.08 5.88 3.79
CA ILE A 281 -13.16 4.66 2.99
C ILE A 281 -12.13 3.66 3.55
N PRO A 282 -12.53 2.43 3.90
CA PRO A 282 -11.60 1.39 4.33
C PRO A 282 -10.56 1.07 3.24
N THR A 283 -9.32 0.80 3.66
CA THR A 283 -8.24 0.41 2.75
C THR A 283 -8.56 -0.89 2.00
N THR A 284 -9.26 -1.82 2.66
CA THR A 284 -9.73 -3.08 2.09
C THR A 284 -10.65 -2.84 0.90
N ASP A 285 -11.62 -1.94 1.04
CA ASP A 285 -12.61 -1.65 -0.01
C ASP A 285 -11.95 -1.03 -1.24
N THR A 286 -11.05 -0.07 -1.02
CA THR A 286 -10.28 0.52 -2.13
C THR A 286 -9.40 -0.52 -2.82
N ARG A 287 -8.75 -1.41 -2.08
CA ARG A 287 -7.94 -2.48 -2.67
C ARG A 287 -8.80 -3.47 -3.46
N LEU A 288 -10.00 -3.79 -2.96
CA LEU A 288 -10.96 -4.63 -3.67
C LEU A 288 -11.38 -3.99 -4.99
N LEU A 289 -11.80 -2.73 -4.97
CA LEU A 289 -12.15 -1.98 -6.19
C LEU A 289 -10.98 -1.94 -7.20
N ARG A 290 -9.76 -1.65 -6.74
CA ARG A 290 -8.56 -1.67 -7.58
C ARG A 290 -8.29 -3.05 -8.18
N ARG A 291 -8.50 -4.12 -7.41
CA ARG A 291 -8.36 -5.51 -7.87
C ARG A 291 -9.39 -5.83 -8.93
N MET A 292 -10.66 -5.48 -8.71
CA MET A 292 -11.73 -5.69 -9.67
C MET A 292 -11.44 -4.98 -11.01
N VAL A 293 -11.03 -3.70 -10.97
CA VAL A 293 -10.65 -2.95 -12.18
C VAL A 293 -9.48 -3.60 -12.90
N ARG A 294 -8.41 -3.95 -12.18
CA ARG A 294 -7.23 -4.62 -12.75
C ARG A 294 -7.59 -5.96 -13.40
N ASP A 295 -8.34 -6.79 -12.70
CA ASP A 295 -8.65 -8.14 -13.15
C ASP A 295 -9.60 -8.10 -14.35
N ALA A 296 -10.53 -7.13 -14.40
CA ALA A 296 -11.36 -6.92 -15.58
C ALA A 296 -10.55 -6.45 -16.81
N GLN A 297 -9.59 -5.53 -16.61
CA GLN A 297 -8.82 -4.96 -17.71
C GLN A 297 -7.72 -5.90 -18.25
N TYR A 298 -7.08 -6.68 -17.40
CA TYR A 298 -5.85 -7.41 -17.74
C TYR A 298 -5.95 -8.93 -17.62
N ARG A 299 -6.99 -9.45 -16.97
CA ARG A 299 -7.13 -10.89 -16.69
C ARG A 299 -8.44 -11.48 -17.21
N GLY A 300 -9.36 -10.63 -17.66
CA GLY A 300 -10.66 -11.05 -18.21
C GLY A 300 -11.64 -11.58 -17.15
N TYR A 301 -11.39 -11.33 -15.85
CA TYR A 301 -12.29 -11.71 -14.77
C TYR A 301 -13.39 -10.67 -14.58
N SER A 302 -14.61 -11.14 -14.30
CA SER A 302 -15.70 -10.25 -13.86
C SER A 302 -15.48 -9.78 -12.42
N ALA A 303 -16.24 -8.75 -12.00
CA ALA A 303 -16.22 -8.31 -10.60
C ALA A 303 -16.65 -9.43 -9.65
N ALA A 304 -17.62 -10.28 -10.04
CA ALA A 304 -18.07 -11.42 -9.25
C ALA A 304 -16.95 -12.46 -9.05
N ASP A 305 -16.19 -12.77 -10.11
CA ASP A 305 -15.07 -13.72 -10.01
C ASP A 305 -13.92 -13.20 -9.12
N THR A 306 -13.79 -11.88 -8.99
CA THR A 306 -12.75 -11.26 -8.17
C THR A 306 -13.13 -11.22 -6.68
N ILE A 307 -14.41 -11.27 -6.35
CA ILE A 307 -14.92 -11.22 -4.96
C ILE A 307 -14.91 -12.62 -4.31
N GLN A 308 -15.04 -13.66 -5.10
CA GLN A 308 -14.90 -15.06 -4.63
C GLN A 308 -13.45 -15.38 -4.31
#